data_edc8fc26a54ac9c84ab1e59dc0777160
#
_entry.id   edc8fc26a54ac9c84ab1e59dc0777160
#
_cell.length_a   1.000
_cell.length_b   1.000
_cell.length_c   1.000
_cell.angle_alpha   90.00
_cell.angle_beta   90.00
_cell.angle_gamma   90.00
#
_symmetry.space_group_name_H-M   'P 1'
#
loop_
_entity.id
_entity.type
_entity.pdbx_description
1 polymer ?
#
loop_
_entity_poly.entity_id
_entity_poly.type
_entity_poly.pdbx_seq_one_letter_code
_entity_poly.pdbx_strand_id
1 'polypeptide(L)'
;ALDYYNPIAKSLMQGRLDIVDPPITYDLVHFGEKWYAPWGVLPALFFVPLQLLKGRFIPPLYITLFFASADVVVFYLILRRVKSEFFPWFTGASLWLVLALFAFGTTHAYVGTLGSVWHVGQMVTNLFGTLGLYFIFKKKRRPKDYLPSALSFGVALLGRATIVVLASIPAFFYIWDYVSP
;
A
#
# COMPACT_ATOMS: atom_id res chain seq x y z
N ALA A 1 -14.20 -10.05 11.96
CA ALA A 1 -13.09 -9.13 11.67
C ALA A 1 -13.58 -7.70 11.80
N LEU A 2 -12.78 -6.81 12.40
CA LEU A 2 -13.11 -5.39 12.49
C LEU A 2 -13.04 -4.77 11.08
N ASP A 3 -14.14 -4.15 10.66
CA ASP A 3 -14.24 -3.44 9.38
C ASP A 3 -14.73 -2.03 9.61
N TYR A 4 -13.86 -1.07 9.32
CA TYR A 4 -14.22 0.34 9.34
C TYR A 4 -14.18 0.96 7.93
N TYR A 5 -13.57 0.28 6.93
CA TYR A 5 -13.45 0.86 5.60
C TYR A 5 -14.77 0.90 4.83
N ASN A 6 -15.69 -0.05 5.06
CA ASN A 6 -17.04 0.06 4.51
C ASN A 6 -17.80 1.29 5.09
N PRO A 7 -17.86 1.52 6.41
CA PRO A 7 -18.45 2.74 6.98
C PRO A 7 -17.75 4.01 6.49
N ILE A 8 -16.40 4.04 6.47
CA ILE A 8 -15.64 5.22 5.99
C ILE A 8 -15.99 5.50 4.52
N ALA A 9 -16.01 4.49 3.65
CA ALA A 9 -16.39 4.66 2.25
C ALA A 9 -17.79 5.23 2.10
N LYS A 10 -18.76 4.78 2.91
CA LYS A 10 -20.13 5.33 2.95
C LYS A 10 -20.11 6.81 3.37
N SER A 11 -19.32 7.18 4.37
CA SER A 11 -19.19 8.57 4.80
C SER A 11 -18.55 9.44 3.73
N LEU A 12 -17.48 8.93 3.05
CA LEU A 12 -16.83 9.64 1.95
C LEU A 12 -17.77 9.93 0.78
N MET A 13 -18.68 9.00 0.44
CA MET A 13 -19.70 9.24 -0.59
C MET A 13 -20.69 10.36 -0.19
N GLN A 14 -20.80 10.69 1.08
CA GLN A 14 -21.62 11.79 1.62
C GLN A 14 -20.78 13.07 1.84
N GLY A 15 -19.52 13.12 1.41
CA GLY A 15 -18.61 14.25 1.64
C GLY A 15 -18.16 14.40 3.10
N ARG A 16 -18.19 13.31 3.89
CA ARG A 16 -17.85 13.31 5.33
C ARG A 16 -16.58 12.48 5.57
N LEU A 17 -15.83 12.86 6.60
CA LEU A 17 -14.64 12.13 7.06
C LEU A 17 -14.89 11.38 8.39
N ASP A 18 -15.95 11.69 9.09
CA ASP A 18 -16.37 11.01 10.31
C ASP A 18 -17.16 9.73 9.98
N ILE A 19 -17.12 8.76 10.89
CA ILE A 19 -17.89 7.51 10.77
C ILE A 19 -19.23 7.72 11.50
N VAL A 20 -20.32 7.58 10.74
CA VAL A 20 -21.68 7.68 11.29
C VAL A 20 -22.06 6.33 11.88
N ASP A 21 -22.54 6.34 13.13
CA ASP A 21 -23.02 5.15 13.85
C ASP A 21 -22.09 3.94 13.71
N PRO A 22 -20.81 4.07 14.16
CA PRO A 22 -19.87 2.96 14.03
C PRO A 22 -20.38 1.75 14.82
N PRO A 23 -20.41 0.54 14.23
CA PRO A 23 -20.90 -0.65 14.91
C PRO A 23 -20.04 -1.04 16.12
N ILE A 24 -18.79 -0.60 16.14
CA ILE A 24 -17.82 -0.77 17.19
C ILE A 24 -16.93 0.48 17.22
N THR A 25 -16.62 0.98 18.41
CA THR A 25 -15.78 2.20 18.59
C THR A 25 -14.34 1.88 18.99
N TYR A 26 -14.00 0.60 19.09
CA TYR A 26 -12.63 0.16 19.40
C TYR A 26 -11.65 0.71 18.36
N ASP A 27 -10.56 1.31 18.79
CA ASP A 27 -9.55 1.99 17.95
C ASP A 27 -10.03 3.25 17.21
N LEU A 28 -11.25 3.72 17.40
CA LEU A 28 -11.69 5.00 16.85
C LEU A 28 -11.38 6.14 17.82
N VAL A 29 -11.16 7.32 17.26
CA VAL A 29 -10.98 8.57 18.04
C VAL A 29 -12.29 9.31 18.10
N HIS A 30 -12.74 9.65 19.29
CA HIS A 30 -13.90 10.50 19.53
C HIS A 30 -13.46 11.95 19.61
N PHE A 31 -14.00 12.79 18.74
CA PHE A 31 -13.73 14.22 18.74
C PHE A 31 -15.02 14.99 18.44
N GLY A 32 -15.50 15.81 19.37
CA GLY A 32 -16.71 16.62 19.29
C GLY A 32 -17.89 15.78 18.83
N GLU A 33 -18.47 14.90 19.47
CA GLU A 33 -19.61 14.03 19.12
C GLU A 33 -19.49 13.24 17.81
N LYS A 34 -18.26 13.12 17.27
CA LYS A 34 -17.99 12.38 16.03
C LYS A 34 -16.88 11.36 16.21
N TRP A 35 -16.97 10.28 15.45
CA TRP A 35 -15.97 9.22 15.46
C TRP A 35 -15.09 9.28 14.21
N TYR A 36 -13.79 9.17 14.40
CA TYR A 36 -12.80 9.22 13.33
C TYR A 36 -11.87 8.01 13.39
N ALA A 37 -11.47 7.54 12.22
CA ALA A 37 -10.40 6.55 12.12
C ALA A 37 -9.03 7.24 12.25
N PRO A 38 -8.15 6.81 13.16
CA PRO A 38 -6.82 7.41 13.35
C PRO A 38 -5.81 7.00 12.27
N TRP A 39 -6.17 6.08 11.40
CA TRP A 39 -5.37 5.64 10.27
C TRP A 39 -5.86 6.26 8.96
N GLY A 40 -5.04 6.11 7.90
CA GLY A 40 -5.30 6.78 6.64
C GLY A 40 -6.57 6.31 5.91
N VAL A 41 -7.12 7.20 5.11
CA VAL A 41 -8.36 7.00 4.35
C VAL A 41 -8.15 6.25 3.03
N LEU A 42 -6.91 6.08 2.57
CA LEU A 42 -6.60 5.50 1.26
C LEU A 42 -7.31 4.16 0.99
N PRO A 43 -7.32 3.18 1.92
CA PRO A 43 -8.01 1.93 1.64
C PRO A 43 -9.51 2.11 1.39
N ALA A 44 -10.18 3.01 2.12
CA ALA A 44 -11.61 3.27 1.95
C ALA A 44 -11.95 3.78 0.53
N LEU A 45 -11.04 4.50 -0.12
CA LEU A 45 -11.24 4.97 -1.49
C LEU A 45 -11.45 3.83 -2.50
N PHE A 46 -10.89 2.64 -2.24
CA PHE A 46 -11.10 1.47 -3.09
C PHE A 46 -12.43 0.76 -2.81
N PHE A 47 -13.05 0.99 -1.65
CA PHE A 47 -14.38 0.50 -1.36
C PHE A 47 -15.47 1.36 -2.01
N VAL A 48 -15.23 2.67 -2.18
CA VAL A 48 -16.22 3.61 -2.77
C VAL A 48 -16.74 3.13 -4.13
N PRO A 49 -15.91 2.90 -5.18
CA PRO A 49 -16.42 2.47 -6.47
C PRO A 49 -17.13 1.12 -6.40
N LEU A 50 -16.67 0.22 -5.55
CA LEU A 50 -17.29 -1.11 -5.40
C LEU A 50 -18.65 -1.02 -4.72
N GLN A 51 -18.82 -0.13 -3.73
CA GLN A 51 -20.11 0.12 -3.09
C GLN A 51 -21.08 0.81 -4.05
N LEU A 52 -20.61 1.76 -4.86
CA LEU A 52 -21.43 2.39 -5.89
C LEU A 52 -21.96 1.37 -6.92
N LEU A 53 -21.12 0.41 -7.33
CA LEU A 53 -21.52 -0.62 -8.30
C LEU A 53 -22.43 -1.69 -7.71
N LYS A 54 -22.20 -2.12 -6.47
CA LYS A 54 -22.91 -3.22 -5.85
C LYS A 54 -24.03 -2.80 -4.89
N GLY A 55 -24.04 -1.55 -4.46
CA GLY A 55 -25.02 -1.00 -3.53
C GLY A 55 -25.04 -1.65 -2.13
N ARG A 56 -23.94 -2.35 -1.75
CA ARG A 56 -23.90 -3.13 -0.52
C ARG A 56 -22.50 -3.28 0.06
N PHE A 57 -22.41 -3.89 1.24
CA PHE A 57 -21.20 -4.28 1.93
C PHE A 57 -20.23 -5.05 1.02
N ILE A 58 -18.95 -4.64 1.04
CA ILE A 58 -17.85 -5.30 0.33
C ILE A 58 -17.00 -6.05 1.35
N PRO A 59 -16.87 -7.39 1.26
CA PRO A 59 -15.99 -8.13 2.16
C PRO A 59 -14.53 -7.65 2.05
N PRO A 60 -13.94 -7.13 3.15
CA PRO A 60 -12.58 -6.57 3.13
C PRO A 60 -11.52 -7.55 2.64
N LEU A 61 -11.73 -8.84 2.83
CA LEU A 61 -10.84 -9.90 2.36
C LEU A 61 -10.53 -9.81 0.86
N TYR A 62 -11.52 -9.47 0.03
CA TYR A 62 -11.29 -9.37 -1.42
C TYR A 62 -10.34 -8.23 -1.77
N ILE A 63 -10.44 -7.11 -1.05
CA ILE A 63 -9.52 -5.99 -1.20
C ILE A 63 -8.12 -6.41 -0.76
N THR A 64 -8.00 -7.05 0.41
CA THR A 64 -6.70 -7.52 0.91
C THR A 64 -6.02 -8.46 -0.08
N LEU A 65 -6.74 -9.49 -0.56
CA LEU A 65 -6.22 -10.46 -1.52
C LEU A 65 -5.79 -9.81 -2.84
N PHE A 66 -6.60 -8.88 -3.36
CA PHE A 66 -6.26 -8.16 -4.59
C PHE A 66 -4.96 -7.38 -4.44
N PHE A 67 -4.84 -6.58 -3.37
CA PHE A 67 -3.65 -5.76 -3.14
C PHE A 67 -2.42 -6.60 -2.80
N ALA A 68 -2.58 -7.67 -2.03
CA ALA A 68 -1.49 -8.61 -1.76
C ALA A 68 -0.99 -9.28 -3.05
N SER A 69 -1.88 -9.73 -3.92
CA SER A 69 -1.51 -10.34 -5.20
C SER A 69 -0.82 -9.33 -6.12
N ALA A 70 -1.33 -8.10 -6.20
CA ALA A 70 -0.72 -7.04 -6.98
C ALA A 70 0.68 -6.67 -6.46
N ASP A 71 0.87 -6.66 -5.13
CA ASP A 71 2.16 -6.39 -4.51
C ASP A 71 3.21 -7.45 -4.87
N VAL A 72 2.83 -8.73 -4.90
CA VAL A 72 3.70 -9.83 -5.38
C VAL A 72 4.13 -9.61 -6.84
N VAL A 73 3.21 -9.14 -7.69
CA VAL A 73 3.54 -8.83 -9.10
C VAL A 73 4.54 -7.69 -9.20
N VAL A 74 4.33 -6.60 -8.45
CA VAL A 74 5.27 -5.47 -8.45
C VAL A 74 6.62 -5.89 -7.89
N PHE A 75 6.65 -6.69 -6.83
CA PHE A 75 7.89 -7.22 -6.27
C PHE A 75 8.64 -8.12 -7.28
N TYR A 76 7.92 -8.94 -8.05
CA TYR A 76 8.51 -9.69 -9.15
C TYR A 76 9.18 -8.78 -10.19
N LEU A 77 8.54 -7.65 -10.55
CA LEU A 77 9.12 -6.69 -11.48
C LEU A 77 10.39 -6.04 -10.92
N ILE A 78 10.44 -5.77 -9.61
CA ILE A 78 11.65 -5.30 -8.91
C ILE A 78 12.74 -6.36 -9.01
N LEU A 79 12.44 -7.62 -8.66
CA LEU A 79 13.41 -8.72 -8.71
C LEU A 79 13.99 -8.93 -10.12
N ARG A 80 13.16 -8.86 -11.16
CA ARG A 80 13.63 -8.92 -12.55
C ARG A 80 14.60 -7.80 -12.87
N ARG A 81 14.31 -6.59 -12.40
CA ARG A 81 15.21 -5.44 -12.62
C ARG A 81 16.50 -5.58 -11.82
N VAL A 82 16.41 -5.95 -10.55
CA VAL A 82 17.57 -6.19 -9.68
C VAL A 82 18.48 -7.25 -10.31
N LYS A 83 17.90 -8.34 -10.81
CA LYS A 83 18.66 -9.38 -11.55
C LYS A 83 19.36 -8.78 -12.75
N SER A 84 18.66 -8.04 -13.61
CA SER A 84 19.24 -7.55 -14.86
C SER A 84 20.28 -6.44 -14.67
N GLU A 85 20.11 -5.58 -13.69
CA GLU A 85 20.92 -4.37 -13.52
C GLU A 85 22.05 -4.52 -12.49
N PHE A 86 21.83 -5.33 -11.43
CA PHE A 86 22.76 -5.40 -10.30
C PHE A 86 23.39 -6.78 -10.13
N PHE A 87 22.64 -7.86 -10.41
CA PHE A 87 23.07 -9.23 -10.15
C PHE A 87 22.85 -10.15 -11.36
N PRO A 88 23.64 -9.98 -12.47
CA PRO A 88 23.43 -10.77 -13.69
C PRO A 88 23.62 -12.28 -13.49
N TRP A 89 24.39 -12.67 -12.46
CA TRP A 89 24.64 -14.06 -12.08
C TRP A 89 23.45 -14.70 -11.32
N PHE A 90 22.47 -13.92 -10.90
CA PHE A 90 21.29 -14.41 -10.20
C PHE A 90 20.42 -15.26 -11.14
N THR A 91 20.22 -16.53 -10.82
CA THR A 91 19.52 -17.47 -11.70
C THR A 91 18.02 -17.23 -11.74
N GLY A 92 17.33 -17.81 -12.73
CA GLY A 92 15.87 -17.80 -12.76
C GLY A 92 15.26 -18.55 -11.57
N ALA A 93 15.86 -19.68 -11.18
CA ALA A 93 15.41 -20.45 -10.02
C ALA A 93 15.52 -19.64 -8.72
N SER A 94 16.64 -18.92 -8.52
CA SER A 94 16.83 -18.05 -7.37
C SER A 94 15.79 -16.93 -7.32
N LEU A 95 15.42 -16.34 -8.49
CA LEU A 95 14.38 -15.33 -8.56
C LEU A 95 13.03 -15.87 -8.08
N TRP A 96 12.63 -17.04 -8.57
CA TRP A 96 11.37 -17.68 -8.17
C TRP A 96 11.38 -18.07 -6.70
N LEU A 97 12.50 -18.54 -6.17
CA LEU A 97 12.65 -18.84 -4.75
C LEU A 97 12.45 -17.60 -3.88
N VAL A 98 13.11 -16.49 -4.22
CA VAL A 98 12.96 -15.22 -3.46
C VAL A 98 11.52 -14.70 -3.57
N LEU A 99 10.89 -14.80 -4.74
CA LEU A 99 9.49 -14.42 -4.92
C LEU A 99 8.57 -15.29 -4.06
N ALA A 100 8.78 -16.60 -4.05
CA ALA A 100 7.98 -17.53 -3.23
C ALA A 100 8.19 -17.26 -1.72
N LEU A 101 9.41 -16.99 -1.30
CA LEU A 101 9.70 -16.60 0.08
C LEU A 101 9.01 -15.29 0.45
N PHE A 102 9.02 -14.29 -0.41
CA PHE A 102 8.30 -13.04 -0.18
C PHE A 102 6.79 -13.29 -0.06
N ALA A 103 6.21 -14.00 -1.04
CA ALA A 103 4.77 -14.21 -1.11
C ALA A 103 4.23 -15.11 0.02
N PHE A 104 4.98 -16.15 0.42
CA PHE A 104 4.48 -17.20 1.31
C PHE A 104 5.34 -17.41 2.56
N GLY A 105 6.61 -17.04 2.55
CA GLY A 105 7.55 -17.26 3.64
C GLY A 105 7.69 -16.07 4.60
N THR A 106 6.98 -14.97 4.36
CA THR A 106 6.99 -13.78 5.21
C THR A 106 5.60 -13.51 5.79
N THR A 107 5.48 -12.46 6.58
CA THR A 107 4.17 -11.98 7.09
C THR A 107 3.21 -11.55 5.99
N HIS A 108 3.69 -11.40 4.74
CA HIS A 108 2.89 -11.00 3.59
C HIS A 108 1.71 -11.96 3.35
N ALA A 109 1.95 -13.28 3.35
CA ALA A 109 0.90 -14.28 3.20
C ALA A 109 -0.16 -14.17 4.30
N TYR A 110 0.29 -14.09 5.55
CA TYR A 110 -0.62 -13.97 6.70
C TYR A 110 -1.48 -12.72 6.61
N VAL A 111 -0.85 -11.55 6.40
CA VAL A 111 -1.56 -10.28 6.31
C VAL A 111 -2.49 -10.24 5.09
N GLY A 112 -2.03 -10.79 3.96
CA GLY A 112 -2.78 -10.82 2.70
C GLY A 112 -4.05 -11.68 2.73
N THR A 113 -4.14 -12.64 3.65
CA THR A 113 -5.30 -13.53 3.78
C THR A 113 -6.31 -13.12 4.85
N LEU A 114 -6.10 -11.98 5.51
CA LEU A 114 -6.99 -11.48 6.55
C LEU A 114 -7.74 -10.21 6.10
N GLY A 115 -9.06 -10.20 6.32
CA GLY A 115 -9.94 -9.09 5.95
C GLY A 115 -10.24 -8.12 7.09
N SER A 116 -9.33 -7.88 8.03
CA SER A 116 -9.53 -6.86 9.06
C SER A 116 -8.95 -5.52 8.63
N VAL A 117 -9.41 -4.44 9.25
CA VAL A 117 -9.03 -3.06 8.94
C VAL A 117 -7.51 -2.84 8.86
N TRP A 118 -6.75 -3.39 9.82
CA TRP A 118 -5.28 -3.23 9.83
C TRP A 118 -4.61 -3.93 8.66
N HIS A 119 -5.10 -5.11 8.27
CA HIS A 119 -4.54 -5.93 7.19
C HIS A 119 -4.84 -5.30 5.82
N VAL A 120 -6.07 -4.84 5.60
CA VAL A 120 -6.44 -4.08 4.40
C VAL A 120 -5.57 -2.83 4.27
N GLY A 121 -5.47 -2.03 5.35
CA GLY A 121 -4.65 -0.83 5.37
C GLY A 121 -3.20 -1.11 5.06
N GLN A 122 -2.66 -2.20 5.57
CA GLN A 122 -1.27 -2.60 5.34
C GLN A 122 -1.04 -3.04 3.89
N MET A 123 -1.89 -3.89 3.32
CA MET A 123 -1.70 -4.38 1.95
C MET A 123 -1.85 -3.27 0.92
N VAL A 124 -2.83 -2.39 1.08
CA VAL A 124 -2.98 -1.22 0.21
C VAL A 124 -1.73 -0.32 0.29
N THR A 125 -1.26 -0.02 1.50
CA THR A 125 -0.06 0.81 1.70
C THR A 125 1.20 0.14 1.13
N ASN A 126 1.38 -1.17 1.34
CA ASN A 126 2.53 -1.92 0.85
C ASN A 126 2.62 -1.85 -0.68
N LEU A 127 1.52 -2.08 -1.40
CA LEU A 127 1.54 -2.00 -2.87
C LEU A 127 2.07 -0.65 -3.35
N PHE A 128 1.58 0.47 -2.80
CA PHE A 128 2.07 1.80 -3.21
C PHE A 128 3.51 2.05 -2.77
N GLY A 129 3.93 1.54 -1.60
CA GLY A 129 5.32 1.56 -1.18
C GLY A 129 6.24 0.78 -2.12
N THR A 130 5.84 -0.43 -2.49
CA THR A 130 6.57 -1.29 -3.44
C THR A 130 6.61 -0.68 -4.84
N LEU A 131 5.53 -0.03 -5.29
CA LEU A 131 5.54 0.76 -6.54
C LEU A 131 6.53 1.93 -6.48
N GLY A 132 6.61 2.63 -5.36
CA GLY A 132 7.60 3.68 -5.14
C GLY A 132 9.02 3.15 -5.28
N LEU A 133 9.32 2.00 -4.68
CA LEU A 133 10.60 1.31 -4.84
C LEU A 133 10.83 0.88 -6.30
N TYR A 134 9.82 0.33 -6.97
CA TYR A 134 9.94 -0.08 -8.37
C TYR A 134 10.38 1.06 -9.28
N PHE A 135 9.86 2.27 -9.10
CA PHE A 135 10.24 3.41 -9.93
C PHE A 135 11.66 3.90 -9.67
N ILE A 136 12.13 3.87 -8.41
CA ILE A 136 13.43 4.42 -8.03
C ILE A 136 14.56 3.40 -8.04
N PHE A 137 14.27 2.11 -7.91
CA PHE A 137 15.30 1.07 -7.79
C PHE A 137 15.88 0.70 -9.16
N LYS A 138 16.78 1.55 -9.67
CA LYS A 138 17.47 1.44 -10.97
C LYS A 138 18.94 1.80 -10.81
N LYS A 139 19.81 1.18 -11.62
CA LYS A 139 21.24 1.50 -11.67
C LYS A 139 21.47 2.91 -12.20
N LYS A 140 20.72 3.29 -13.24
CA LYS A 140 20.74 4.66 -13.81
C LYS A 140 19.36 5.26 -13.68
N ARG A 141 19.20 6.23 -12.78
CA ARG A 141 17.96 6.99 -12.56
C ARG A 141 17.92 8.23 -13.46
N ARG A 142 16.75 8.55 -13.95
CA ARG A 142 16.47 9.77 -14.72
C ARG A 142 15.52 10.66 -13.91
N PRO A 143 15.49 11.99 -14.13
CA PRO A 143 14.58 12.90 -13.41
C PRO A 143 13.13 12.40 -13.41
N LYS A 144 12.67 11.83 -14.52
CA LYS A 144 11.32 11.26 -14.65
C LYS A 144 11.03 10.04 -13.75
N ASP A 145 12.04 9.41 -13.18
CA ASP A 145 11.86 8.23 -12.30
C ASP A 145 11.53 8.65 -10.86
N TYR A 146 11.91 9.89 -10.46
CA TYR A 146 11.67 10.38 -9.10
C TYR A 146 10.21 10.77 -8.87
N LEU A 147 9.56 11.40 -9.84
CA LEU A 147 8.16 11.84 -9.68
C LEU A 147 7.21 10.69 -9.41
N PRO A 148 7.15 9.61 -10.23
CA PRO A 148 6.24 8.50 -9.94
C PRO A 148 6.61 7.75 -8.65
N SER A 149 7.90 7.70 -8.28
CA SER A 149 8.32 7.16 -6.98
C SER A 149 7.76 7.99 -5.82
N ALA A 150 7.99 9.31 -5.85
CA ALA A 150 7.50 10.22 -4.82
C ALA A 150 5.97 10.22 -4.72
N LEU A 151 5.27 10.22 -5.86
CA LEU A 151 3.81 10.12 -5.90
C LEU A 151 3.32 8.80 -5.28
N SER A 152 3.97 7.68 -5.59
CA SER A 152 3.60 6.37 -5.02
C SER A 152 3.77 6.36 -3.50
N PHE A 153 4.89 6.87 -2.99
CA PHE A 153 5.08 6.99 -1.55
C PHE A 153 4.13 8.01 -0.92
N GLY A 154 3.82 9.12 -1.60
CA GLY A 154 2.82 10.10 -1.16
C GLY A 154 1.43 9.47 -1.03
N VAL A 155 1.03 8.64 -2.00
CA VAL A 155 -0.22 7.86 -1.90
C VAL A 155 -0.15 6.86 -0.75
N ALA A 156 0.96 6.15 -0.57
CA ALA A 156 1.14 5.21 0.54
C ALA A 156 0.99 5.90 1.92
N LEU A 157 1.43 7.15 2.07
CA LEU A 157 1.25 7.95 3.30
C LEU A 157 -0.23 8.17 3.64
N LEU A 158 -1.11 8.27 2.64
CA LEU A 158 -2.57 8.34 2.88
C LEU A 158 -3.15 7.03 3.41
N GLY A 159 -2.41 5.95 3.33
CA GLY A 159 -2.76 4.66 3.92
C GLY A 159 -2.21 4.48 5.35
N ARG A 160 -0.94 4.79 5.55
CA ARG A 160 -0.27 4.71 6.86
C ARG A 160 0.86 5.71 6.99
N ALA A 161 0.85 6.50 8.05
CA ALA A 161 1.89 7.48 8.33
C ALA A 161 3.29 6.86 8.53
N THR A 162 3.37 5.61 8.98
CA THR A 162 4.65 4.90 9.21
C THR A 162 5.50 4.74 7.93
N ILE A 163 4.90 4.86 6.74
CA ILE A 163 5.61 4.78 5.46
C ILE A 163 6.51 6.01 5.20
N VAL A 164 6.40 7.07 6.02
CA VAL A 164 7.18 8.32 5.86
C VAL A 164 8.69 8.03 5.79
N VAL A 165 9.17 7.04 6.54
CA VAL A 165 10.58 6.63 6.52
C VAL A 165 10.98 6.16 5.12
N LEU A 166 10.15 5.39 4.45
CA LEU A 166 10.39 4.92 3.08
C LEU A 166 10.19 6.05 2.05
N ALA A 167 9.34 7.02 2.32
CA ALA A 167 9.14 8.17 1.45
C ALA A 167 10.38 9.08 1.36
N SER A 168 11.34 8.97 2.29
CA SER A 168 12.63 9.66 2.21
C SER A 168 13.57 9.05 1.15
N ILE A 169 13.35 7.81 0.71
CA ILE A 169 14.22 7.12 -0.26
C ILE A 169 14.38 7.88 -1.59
N PRO A 170 13.30 8.37 -2.24
CA PRO A 170 13.45 9.16 -3.46
C PRO A 170 14.28 10.42 -3.25
N ALA A 171 14.10 11.11 -2.13
CA ALA A 171 14.87 12.33 -1.80
C ALA A 171 16.35 11.99 -1.59
N PHE A 172 16.64 10.91 -0.87
CA PHE A 172 18.01 10.42 -0.67
C PHE A 172 18.71 10.14 -2.01
N PHE A 173 18.08 9.38 -2.90
CA PHE A 173 18.66 9.08 -4.21
C PHE A 173 18.77 10.32 -5.10
N TYR A 174 17.82 11.26 -5.02
CA TYR A 174 17.91 12.52 -5.75
C TYR A 174 19.13 13.34 -5.31
N ILE A 175 19.34 13.49 -4.00
CA ILE A 175 20.50 14.18 -3.45
C ILE A 175 21.79 13.49 -3.89
N TRP A 176 21.83 12.17 -3.79
CA TRP A 176 22.98 11.36 -4.21
C TRP A 176 23.32 11.55 -5.68
N ASP A 177 22.33 11.51 -6.57
CA ASP A 177 22.55 11.52 -8.01
C ASP A 177 22.82 12.92 -8.59
N TYR A 178 22.33 13.99 -7.95
CA TYR A 178 22.34 15.33 -8.53
C TYR A 178 22.95 16.45 -7.66
N VAL A 179 23.12 16.19 -6.37
CA VAL A 179 23.62 17.21 -5.43
C VAL A 179 24.98 16.83 -4.86
N SER A 180 25.27 15.53 -4.72
CA SER A 180 26.59 15.08 -4.28
C SER A 180 27.62 15.30 -5.39
N PRO A 181 28.80 15.91 -5.07
CA PRO A 181 29.85 16.18 -6.04
C PRO A 181 30.46 14.92 -6.63
#